data_8bf5a645315fe17d4c35ba7eead1e74d
#
_entry.id   8bf5a645315fe17d4c35ba7eead1e74d
#
_cell.length_a   1.000
_cell.length_b   1.000
_cell.length_c   1.000
_cell.angle_alpha   90.00
_cell.angle_beta   90.00
_cell.angle_gamma   90.00
#
_symmetry.space_group_name_H-M   'P 1'
#
loop_
_entity.id
_entity.type
_entity.pdbx_description
1 polymer ?
#
loop_
_entity_poly.entity_id
_entity_poly.type
_entity_poly.pdbx_seq_one_letter_code
_entity_poly.pdbx_strand_id
1 'polypeptide(L)'
;MGINIDSINVTLKGKEIINDISFIINCGEVLSIIGPNGSGKSTLMKAIVGDIIPSKGSIQYTGRNLTNISIKELANIRSVMSQSPSILYDFSVMEIIEMGWFNNRINSNSENFISTLNKILLDCDLLDLIERKFNNLSGGEQRRVHLARTLVQLYDDKNNPDSKERYMFFDEPTANLDIAYEVNMLKILRKKAKEGFGIFITLHNLEMAYNISDRVGIMSKGNLVGLGSPESVYDDLLLSEVYGLPLEFDKSSQRLKYHKE
;
A
#
# COMPACT_ATOMS: atom_id res chain seq x y z
N MET A 1 17.92 -6.20 3.20
CA MET A 1 17.54 -5.23 4.24
C MET A 1 16.09 -4.85 3.99
N GLY A 2 15.39 -4.27 4.95
CA GLY A 2 13.95 -4.01 4.86
C GLY A 2 13.51 -2.93 5.84
N ILE A 3 12.19 -2.69 5.93
CA ILE A 3 11.62 -1.92 7.02
C ILE A 3 11.40 -2.87 8.19
N ASN A 4 12.11 -2.65 9.29
CA ASN A 4 11.96 -3.44 10.51
C ASN A 4 10.99 -2.74 11.46
N ILE A 5 9.94 -3.43 11.83
CA ILE A 5 8.97 -3.04 12.84
C ILE A 5 9.25 -3.90 14.07
N ASP A 6 9.52 -3.29 15.21
CA ASP A 6 9.93 -3.98 16.44
C ASP A 6 9.09 -3.56 17.63
N SER A 7 8.24 -4.47 18.10
CA SER A 7 7.40 -4.38 19.31
C SER A 7 6.63 -3.06 19.44
N ILE A 8 6.02 -2.59 18.32
CA ILE A 8 5.32 -1.31 18.32
C ILE A 8 3.96 -1.38 19.02
N ASN A 9 3.68 -0.35 19.83
CA ASN A 9 2.36 -0.06 20.34
C ASN A 9 1.93 1.33 19.85
N VAL A 10 0.64 1.49 19.55
CA VAL A 10 0.07 2.79 19.18
C VAL A 10 -1.15 3.08 20.03
N THR A 11 -1.10 4.21 20.75
CA THR A 11 -2.20 4.71 21.57
C THR A 11 -2.77 5.99 20.96
N LEU A 12 -4.06 6.03 20.68
CA LEU A 12 -4.76 7.20 20.18
C LEU A 12 -5.87 7.61 21.14
N LYS A 13 -5.87 8.86 21.58
CA LYS A 13 -6.87 9.40 22.52
C LYS A 13 -7.04 8.52 23.77
N GLY A 14 -5.95 7.99 24.31
CA GLY A 14 -5.95 7.14 25.50
C GLY A 14 -6.38 5.67 25.28
N LYS A 15 -6.73 5.29 24.03
CA LYS A 15 -7.07 3.92 23.67
C LYS A 15 -5.91 3.28 22.91
N GLU A 16 -5.49 2.12 23.36
CA GLU A 16 -4.50 1.30 22.63
C GLU A 16 -5.15 0.69 21.39
N ILE A 17 -4.55 0.98 20.24
CA ILE A 17 -5.06 0.56 18.91
C ILE A 17 -4.18 -0.52 18.31
N ILE A 18 -2.87 -0.47 18.54
CA ILE A 18 -1.88 -1.44 18.10
C ILE A 18 -1.13 -1.95 19.30
N ASN A 19 -0.97 -3.26 19.41
CA ASN A 19 -0.42 -3.93 20.59
C ASN A 19 0.72 -4.85 20.14
N ASP A 20 1.96 -4.52 20.53
CA ASP A 20 3.17 -5.35 20.41
C ASP A 20 3.34 -6.03 19.04
N ILE A 21 3.32 -5.24 17.98
CA ILE A 21 3.47 -5.75 16.60
C ILE A 21 4.93 -5.71 16.16
N SER A 22 5.42 -6.87 15.69
CA SER A 22 6.78 -7.01 15.13
C SER A 22 6.75 -7.78 13.82
N PHE A 23 7.36 -7.22 12.77
CA PHE A 23 7.62 -7.89 11.48
C PHE A 23 8.56 -7.07 10.60
N ILE A 24 8.93 -7.63 9.45
CA ILE A 24 9.77 -6.95 8.45
C ILE A 24 9.00 -6.86 7.14
N ILE A 25 9.11 -5.71 6.46
CA ILE A 25 8.68 -5.54 5.07
C ILE A 25 9.92 -5.58 4.20
N ASN A 26 10.00 -6.54 3.28
CA ASN A 26 11.15 -6.70 2.41
C ASN A 26 10.92 -6.00 1.06
N CYS A 27 12.00 -5.62 0.40
CA CYS A 27 11.95 -5.24 -1.00
C CYS A 27 11.68 -6.47 -1.88
N GLY A 28 10.96 -6.26 -2.98
CA GLY A 28 10.65 -7.32 -3.93
C GLY A 28 9.47 -8.20 -3.54
N GLU A 29 8.78 -7.92 -2.43
CA GLU A 29 7.61 -8.66 -1.98
C GLU A 29 6.34 -7.80 -1.93
N VAL A 30 5.19 -8.45 -2.01
CA VAL A 30 3.88 -7.90 -1.66
C VAL A 30 3.48 -8.47 -0.31
N LEU A 31 3.43 -7.62 0.72
CA LEU A 31 2.87 -7.92 2.03
C LEU A 31 1.48 -7.30 2.14
N SER A 32 0.46 -8.14 2.22
CA SER A 32 -0.90 -7.69 2.48
C SER A 32 -1.26 -7.79 3.95
N ILE A 33 -2.00 -6.81 4.45
CA ILE A 33 -2.62 -6.86 5.79
C ILE A 33 -4.12 -6.96 5.62
N ILE A 34 -4.70 -8.01 6.18
CA ILE A 34 -6.15 -8.27 6.19
C ILE A 34 -6.68 -8.27 7.63
N GLY A 35 -7.99 -8.21 7.78
CA GLY A 35 -8.70 -8.24 9.05
C GLY A 35 -9.97 -7.39 9.00
N PRO A 36 -10.87 -7.54 9.97
CA PRO A 36 -12.13 -6.81 10.00
C PRO A 36 -11.94 -5.30 10.16
N ASN A 37 -13.03 -4.54 9.93
CA ASN A 37 -13.03 -3.10 10.17
C ASN A 37 -12.72 -2.81 11.64
N GLY A 38 -11.88 -1.79 11.88
CA GLY A 38 -11.45 -1.43 13.22
C GLY A 38 -10.37 -2.33 13.83
N SER A 39 -9.83 -3.32 13.10
CA SER A 39 -8.72 -4.16 13.61
C SER A 39 -7.38 -3.42 13.76
N GLY A 40 -7.23 -2.21 13.19
CA GLY A 40 -6.03 -1.39 13.31
C GLY A 40 -5.17 -1.28 12.05
N LYS A 41 -5.57 -1.86 10.90
CA LYS A 41 -4.78 -1.89 9.64
C LYS A 41 -4.27 -0.53 9.19
N SER A 42 -5.18 0.45 9.05
CA SER A 42 -4.78 1.81 8.64
C SER A 42 -3.94 2.53 9.69
N THR A 43 -4.15 2.24 10.99
CA THR A 43 -3.32 2.79 12.07
C THR A 43 -1.92 2.20 12.03
N LEU A 44 -1.79 0.90 11.78
CA LEU A 44 -0.51 0.23 11.58
C LEU A 44 0.24 0.85 10.40
N MET A 45 -0.42 0.99 9.25
CA MET A 45 0.19 1.63 8.09
C MET A 45 0.63 3.06 8.39
N LYS A 46 -0.21 3.88 9.05
CA LYS A 46 0.13 5.26 9.45
C LYS A 46 1.34 5.32 10.38
N ALA A 47 1.49 4.35 11.28
CA ALA A 47 2.69 4.26 12.12
C ALA A 47 3.93 3.93 11.29
N ILE A 48 3.83 2.95 10.38
CA ILE A 48 4.97 2.55 9.54
C ILE A 48 5.41 3.68 8.62
N VAL A 49 4.48 4.41 8.02
CA VAL A 49 4.82 5.54 7.13
C VAL A 49 5.23 6.82 7.87
N GLY A 50 5.13 6.86 9.21
CA GLY A 50 5.57 7.99 10.02
C GLY A 50 4.53 9.08 10.24
N ASP A 51 3.27 8.85 9.91
CA ASP A 51 2.16 9.78 10.20
C ASP A 51 1.74 9.72 11.68
N ILE A 52 2.03 8.60 12.34
CA ILE A 52 1.79 8.39 13.77
C ILE A 52 3.08 7.85 14.40
N ILE A 53 3.50 8.45 15.50
CA ILE A 53 4.65 7.96 16.26
C ILE A 53 4.17 6.85 17.20
N PRO A 54 4.76 5.64 17.18
CA PRO A 54 4.46 4.60 18.15
C PRO A 54 4.71 5.05 19.58
N SER A 55 3.84 4.63 20.52
CA SER A 55 4.00 4.91 21.95
C SER A 55 5.09 4.02 22.59
N LYS A 56 5.37 2.85 22.00
CA LYS A 56 6.46 1.94 22.37
C LYS A 56 7.01 1.27 21.13
N GLY A 57 8.19 0.67 21.24
CA GLY A 57 8.86 -0.01 20.14
C GLY A 57 9.55 0.93 19.15
N SER A 58 10.00 0.41 18.02
CA SER A 58 10.69 1.21 17.02
C SER A 58 10.39 0.74 15.60
N ILE A 59 10.52 1.67 14.65
CA ILE A 59 10.43 1.38 13.22
C ILE A 59 11.73 1.86 12.58
N GLN A 60 12.36 1.01 11.80
CA GLN A 60 13.62 1.31 11.15
C GLN A 60 13.51 1.07 9.64
N TYR A 61 13.91 2.06 8.87
CA TYR A 61 14.09 1.97 7.42
C TYR A 61 15.58 1.78 7.12
N THR A 62 15.92 0.65 6.53
CA THR A 62 17.34 0.33 6.17
C THR A 62 18.31 0.52 7.35
N GLY A 63 17.90 0.12 8.56
CA GLY A 63 18.70 0.24 9.80
C GLY A 63 18.70 1.62 10.46
N ARG A 64 18.04 2.64 9.88
CA ARG A 64 17.88 3.98 10.48
C ARG A 64 16.51 4.10 11.14
N ASN A 65 16.45 4.57 12.37
CA ASN A 65 15.18 4.81 13.05
C ASN A 65 14.36 5.85 12.30
N LEU A 66 13.06 5.57 12.09
CA LEU A 66 12.12 6.42 11.37
C LEU A 66 12.09 7.87 11.90
N THR A 67 12.20 8.05 13.21
CA THR A 67 12.22 9.37 13.87
C THR A 67 13.43 10.21 13.49
N ASN A 68 14.51 9.59 12.99
CA ASN A 68 15.76 10.24 12.60
C ASN A 68 15.85 10.46 11.08
N ILE A 69 14.78 10.20 10.33
CA ILE A 69 14.70 10.39 8.89
C ILE A 69 13.80 11.58 8.60
N SER A 70 14.31 12.57 7.88
CA SER A 70 13.49 13.73 7.51
C SER A 70 12.37 13.35 6.55
N ILE A 71 11.26 14.10 6.54
CA ILE A 71 10.13 13.89 5.62
C ILE A 71 10.59 13.90 4.16
N LYS A 72 11.55 14.77 3.81
CA LYS A 72 12.12 14.86 2.47
C LYS A 72 12.88 13.58 2.09
N GLU A 73 13.67 13.02 3.01
CA GLU A 73 14.35 11.74 2.79
C GLU A 73 13.35 10.59 2.66
N LEU A 74 12.32 10.55 3.53
CA LEU A 74 11.26 9.56 3.46
C LEU A 74 10.51 9.60 2.13
N ALA A 75 10.22 10.78 1.60
CA ALA A 75 9.56 10.94 0.30
C ALA A 75 10.36 10.33 -0.87
N ASN A 76 11.68 10.14 -0.72
CA ASN A 76 12.54 9.46 -1.71
C ASN A 76 12.59 7.94 -1.52
N ILE A 77 12.17 7.44 -0.37
CA ILE A 77 12.26 6.02 -0.01
C ILE A 77 10.88 5.36 -0.10
N ARG A 78 9.81 6.13 0.21
CA ARG A 78 8.46 5.61 0.25
C ARG A 78 7.44 6.52 -0.44
N SER A 79 6.43 5.91 -1.06
CA SER A 79 5.21 6.60 -1.49
C SER A 79 3.98 5.99 -0.80
N VAL A 80 2.94 6.80 -0.63
CA VAL A 80 1.74 6.42 0.11
C VAL A 80 0.49 6.81 -0.67
N MET A 81 -0.37 5.82 -0.91
CA MET A 81 -1.73 6.02 -1.38
C MET A 81 -2.69 5.80 -0.20
N SER A 82 -3.14 6.88 0.41
CA SER A 82 -4.14 6.84 1.48
C SER A 82 -5.55 6.64 0.94
N GLN A 83 -6.47 6.19 1.79
CA GLN A 83 -7.82 5.77 1.42
C GLN A 83 -8.64 6.86 0.70
N SER A 84 -8.54 8.11 1.12
CA SER A 84 -9.30 9.22 0.51
C SER A 84 -8.63 10.58 0.77
N PRO A 85 -7.63 10.97 -0.01
CA PRO A 85 -7.13 12.33 0.06
C PRO A 85 -8.18 13.28 -0.55
N SER A 86 -8.74 14.19 0.24
CA SER A 86 -9.61 15.24 -0.27
C SER A 86 -8.76 16.32 -0.95
N ILE A 87 -9.06 16.62 -2.21
CA ILE A 87 -8.45 17.72 -2.95
C ILE A 87 -9.47 18.85 -3.03
N LEU A 88 -9.17 19.94 -2.31
CA LEU A 88 -10.09 21.07 -2.18
C LEU A 88 -10.08 22.01 -3.40
N TYR A 89 -8.99 22.00 -4.17
CA TYR A 89 -8.80 22.89 -5.31
C TYR A 89 -9.07 22.17 -6.63
N ASP A 90 -9.41 22.95 -7.65
CA ASP A 90 -9.80 22.47 -8.97
C ASP A 90 -8.58 22.22 -9.88
N PHE A 91 -7.72 21.26 -9.48
CA PHE A 91 -6.57 20.84 -10.26
C PHE A 91 -6.95 19.93 -11.42
N SER A 92 -6.19 19.98 -12.51
CA SER A 92 -6.25 18.96 -13.57
C SER A 92 -5.66 17.65 -13.10
N VAL A 93 -5.96 16.56 -13.79
CA VAL A 93 -5.38 15.24 -13.54
C VAL A 93 -3.86 15.30 -13.59
N MET A 94 -3.32 15.99 -14.60
CA MET A 94 -1.86 16.11 -14.77
C MET A 94 -1.22 16.86 -13.60
N GLU A 95 -1.79 17.98 -13.16
CA GLU A 95 -1.29 18.74 -12.00
C GLU A 95 -1.23 17.87 -10.74
N ILE A 96 -2.21 16.99 -10.50
CA ILE A 96 -2.20 16.07 -9.35
C ILE A 96 -1.10 15.02 -9.48
N ILE A 97 -0.91 14.46 -10.67
CA ILE A 97 0.15 13.48 -10.92
C ILE A 97 1.52 14.13 -10.71
N GLU A 98 1.68 15.37 -11.17
CA GLU A 98 2.89 16.18 -10.98
C GLU A 98 3.20 16.47 -9.52
N MET A 99 2.20 16.55 -8.63
CA MET A 99 2.44 16.63 -7.17
C MET A 99 3.16 15.39 -6.60
N GLY A 100 3.10 14.23 -7.25
CA GLY A 100 3.93 13.07 -6.91
C GLY A 100 5.41 13.28 -7.21
N TRP A 101 5.73 14.21 -8.02
CA TRP A 101 7.01 14.50 -8.63
C TRP A 101 7.84 15.54 -7.83
N PHE A 102 7.94 15.35 -6.57
CA PHE A 102 8.48 16.36 -5.65
C PHE A 102 10.02 16.47 -5.64
N ASN A 103 10.71 15.69 -6.46
CA ASN A 103 12.16 15.59 -6.35
C ASN A 103 12.88 16.35 -7.48
N ASN A 104 13.58 17.46 -7.12
CA ASN A 104 14.47 18.21 -7.99
C ASN A 104 15.62 17.37 -8.63
N ARG A 105 15.66 16.06 -8.39
CA ARG A 105 16.62 15.11 -8.97
C ARG A 105 16.19 14.60 -10.34
N ILE A 106 14.92 14.75 -10.70
CA ILE A 106 14.41 14.30 -11.99
C ILE A 106 14.45 15.49 -12.94
N ASN A 107 15.25 15.37 -13.99
CA ASN A 107 15.12 16.27 -15.12
C ASN A 107 13.82 15.92 -15.83
N SER A 108 12.78 16.75 -15.65
CA SER A 108 11.45 16.58 -16.23
C SER A 108 11.46 16.44 -17.75
N ASN A 109 12.51 16.93 -18.37
CA ASN A 109 12.71 16.88 -19.82
C ASN A 109 13.53 15.65 -20.26
N SER A 110 13.89 14.73 -19.32
CA SER A 110 14.60 13.51 -19.74
C SER A 110 13.66 12.60 -20.51
N GLU A 111 14.10 12.08 -21.64
CA GLU A 111 13.33 11.13 -22.48
C GLU A 111 12.86 9.91 -21.67
N ASN A 112 13.72 9.43 -20.77
CA ASN A 112 13.41 8.32 -19.87
C ASN A 112 12.23 8.61 -18.94
N PHE A 113 12.16 9.82 -18.40
CA PHE A 113 11.08 10.23 -17.52
C PHE A 113 9.77 10.36 -18.30
N ILE A 114 9.78 11.07 -19.45
CA ILE A 114 8.60 11.23 -20.31
C ILE A 114 8.06 9.87 -20.75
N SER A 115 8.95 8.96 -21.14
CA SER A 115 8.57 7.59 -21.51
C SER A 115 7.92 6.83 -20.35
N THR A 116 8.48 6.96 -19.15
CA THR A 116 7.92 6.28 -17.96
C THR A 116 6.60 6.90 -17.51
N LEU A 117 6.47 8.23 -17.55
CA LEU A 117 5.21 8.92 -17.26
C LEU A 117 4.11 8.46 -18.22
N ASN A 118 4.39 8.46 -19.53
CA ASN A 118 3.45 7.98 -20.54
C ASN A 118 3.02 6.54 -20.28
N LYS A 119 3.95 5.67 -19.86
CA LYS A 119 3.63 4.30 -19.50
C LYS A 119 2.74 4.21 -18.26
N ILE A 120 3.00 5.01 -17.22
CA ILE A 120 2.15 5.07 -16.02
C ILE A 120 0.75 5.56 -16.39
N LEU A 121 0.64 6.59 -17.21
CA LEU A 121 -0.64 7.11 -17.69
C LEU A 121 -1.43 6.05 -18.46
N LEU A 122 -0.75 5.28 -19.33
CA LEU A 122 -1.34 4.17 -20.06
C LEU A 122 -1.77 3.03 -19.13
N ASP A 123 -0.87 2.58 -18.24
CA ASP A 123 -1.12 1.50 -17.29
C ASP A 123 -2.31 1.85 -16.34
N CYS A 124 -2.50 3.14 -16.02
CA CYS A 124 -3.61 3.65 -15.20
C CYS A 124 -4.84 4.08 -16.01
N ASP A 125 -4.83 3.96 -17.35
CA ASP A 125 -5.92 4.38 -18.25
C ASP A 125 -6.34 5.84 -18.00
N LEU A 126 -5.38 6.77 -18.10
CA LEU A 126 -5.54 8.20 -17.80
C LEU A 126 -5.27 9.12 -18.99
N LEU A 127 -4.82 8.60 -20.14
CA LEU A 127 -4.38 9.44 -21.28
C LEU A 127 -5.46 10.43 -21.74
N ASP A 128 -6.73 10.00 -21.79
CA ASP A 128 -7.85 10.83 -22.24
C ASP A 128 -8.38 11.74 -21.12
N LEU A 129 -7.82 11.64 -19.92
CA LEU A 129 -8.29 12.36 -18.74
C LEU A 129 -7.32 13.44 -18.26
N ILE A 130 -6.12 13.54 -18.81
CA ILE A 130 -5.02 14.37 -18.28
C ILE A 130 -5.38 15.84 -18.13
N GLU A 131 -6.18 16.39 -19.04
CA GLU A 131 -6.63 17.79 -19.04
C GLU A 131 -7.92 18.02 -18.23
N ARG A 132 -8.60 16.92 -17.81
CA ARG A 132 -9.85 17.06 -17.05
C ARG A 132 -9.57 17.53 -15.64
N LYS A 133 -10.54 18.22 -15.06
CA LYS A 133 -10.51 18.60 -13.65
C LYS A 133 -10.79 17.40 -12.77
N PHE A 134 -9.94 17.19 -11.75
CA PHE A 134 -10.02 16.04 -10.85
C PHE A 134 -11.37 15.90 -10.16
N ASN A 135 -11.96 17.04 -9.74
CA ASN A 135 -13.24 17.04 -9.04
C ASN A 135 -14.43 16.62 -9.94
N ASN A 136 -14.25 16.60 -11.27
CA ASN A 136 -15.24 16.16 -12.24
C ASN A 136 -15.11 14.66 -12.59
N LEU A 137 -14.14 13.97 -12.00
CA LEU A 137 -13.90 12.55 -12.22
C LEU A 137 -14.79 11.70 -11.31
N SER A 138 -15.15 10.50 -11.78
CA SER A 138 -15.74 9.46 -10.94
C SER A 138 -14.76 9.01 -9.84
N GLY A 139 -15.26 8.42 -8.75
CA GLY A 139 -14.42 7.94 -7.66
C GLY A 139 -13.37 6.91 -8.12
N GLY A 140 -13.70 6.07 -9.11
CA GLY A 140 -12.75 5.13 -9.71
C GLY A 140 -11.65 5.83 -10.50
N GLU A 141 -12.00 6.84 -11.32
CA GLU A 141 -11.02 7.66 -12.04
C GLU A 141 -10.11 8.42 -11.08
N GLN A 142 -10.65 9.01 -10.01
CA GLN A 142 -9.85 9.68 -8.98
C GLN A 142 -8.84 8.72 -8.33
N ARG A 143 -9.22 7.46 -8.06
CA ARG A 143 -8.30 6.46 -7.51
C ARG A 143 -7.17 6.11 -8.49
N ARG A 144 -7.47 6.02 -9.79
CA ARG A 144 -6.44 5.82 -10.83
C ARG A 144 -5.43 6.97 -10.88
N VAL A 145 -5.90 8.21 -10.72
CA VAL A 145 -5.02 9.40 -10.62
C VAL A 145 -4.13 9.31 -9.38
N HIS A 146 -4.66 8.94 -8.23
CA HIS A 146 -3.86 8.76 -7.01
C HIS A 146 -2.86 7.61 -7.13
N LEU A 147 -3.22 6.51 -7.82
CA LEU A 147 -2.26 5.44 -8.13
C LEU A 147 -1.13 5.98 -9.00
N ALA A 148 -1.44 6.67 -10.10
CA ALA A 148 -0.43 7.25 -11.00
C ALA A 148 0.52 8.21 -10.23
N ARG A 149 -0.03 9.11 -9.40
CA ARG A 149 0.76 10.00 -8.52
C ARG A 149 1.70 9.21 -7.60
N THR A 150 1.22 8.13 -7.00
CA THR A 150 2.02 7.29 -6.09
C THR A 150 3.14 6.57 -6.82
N LEU A 151 2.88 6.10 -8.05
CA LEU A 151 3.87 5.43 -8.89
C LEU A 151 4.96 6.40 -9.40
N VAL A 152 4.57 7.62 -9.76
CA VAL A 152 5.50 8.66 -10.24
C VAL A 152 6.44 9.12 -9.14
N GLN A 153 6.01 9.19 -7.88
CA GLN A 153 6.80 9.69 -6.75
C GLN A 153 8.13 8.94 -6.57
N LEU A 154 8.13 7.64 -6.79
CA LEU A 154 9.33 6.80 -6.62
C LEU A 154 10.01 6.46 -7.95
N TYR A 155 9.68 7.20 -9.01
CA TYR A 155 10.45 7.09 -10.24
C TYR A 155 11.92 7.45 -9.99
N ASP A 156 12.82 6.63 -10.50
CA ASP A 156 14.26 6.87 -10.45
C ASP A 156 14.84 6.67 -11.84
N ASP A 157 15.71 7.55 -12.24
CA ASP A 157 16.48 7.34 -13.45
C ASP A 157 17.44 6.16 -13.23
N LYS A 158 17.33 5.12 -14.07
CA LYS A 158 18.11 3.87 -13.97
C LYS A 158 19.63 4.07 -13.89
N ASN A 159 20.08 5.27 -14.14
CA ASN A 159 21.49 5.69 -14.07
C ASN A 159 21.92 6.18 -12.68
N ASN A 160 21.03 6.15 -11.67
CA ASN A 160 21.39 6.55 -10.32
C ASN A 160 22.00 5.36 -9.57
N PRO A 161 23.33 5.34 -9.26
CA PRO A 161 23.99 4.27 -8.53
C PRO A 161 23.52 4.14 -7.08
N ASP A 162 22.77 5.12 -6.55
CA ASP A 162 22.15 5.12 -5.22
C ASP A 162 20.76 4.47 -5.22
N SER A 163 20.51 3.42 -6.00
CA SER A 163 19.22 2.70 -6.00
C SER A 163 18.94 2.12 -4.60
N LYS A 164 18.42 2.99 -3.74
CA LYS A 164 18.03 2.64 -2.36
C LYS A 164 16.79 1.78 -2.40
N GLU A 165 16.63 0.95 -1.38
CA GLU A 165 15.39 0.23 -1.13
C GLU A 165 14.20 1.20 -1.17
N ARG A 166 13.15 0.85 -1.88
CA ARG A 166 11.96 1.69 -2.08
C ARG A 166 10.70 0.91 -1.77
N TYR A 167 9.73 1.61 -1.16
CA TYR A 167 8.51 1.00 -0.65
C TYR A 167 7.28 1.78 -1.09
N MET A 168 6.21 1.07 -1.41
CA MET A 168 4.92 1.65 -1.74
C MET A 168 3.86 1.14 -0.75
N PHE A 169 3.08 2.06 -0.21
CA PHE A 169 2.04 1.78 0.78
C PHE A 169 0.67 2.12 0.21
N PHE A 170 -0.26 1.18 0.35
CA PHE A 170 -1.61 1.31 -0.20
C PHE A 170 -2.65 0.97 0.86
N ASP A 171 -3.49 1.96 1.24
CA ASP A 171 -4.60 1.75 2.18
C ASP A 171 -5.90 1.54 1.42
N GLU A 172 -6.35 0.28 1.34
CA GLU A 172 -7.57 -0.15 0.65
C GLU A 172 -7.69 0.42 -0.79
N PRO A 173 -6.68 0.26 -1.64
CA PRO A 173 -6.60 0.97 -2.91
C PRO A 173 -7.67 0.51 -3.91
N THR A 174 -8.23 -0.69 -3.75
CA THR A 174 -9.21 -1.29 -4.65
C THR A 174 -10.66 -0.97 -4.27
N ALA A 175 -10.92 -0.34 -3.12
CA ALA A 175 -12.29 -0.02 -2.71
C ALA A 175 -12.99 0.89 -3.74
N ASN A 176 -14.23 0.57 -4.10
CA ASN A 176 -15.07 1.30 -5.09
C ASN A 176 -14.51 1.31 -6.53
N LEU A 177 -13.60 0.43 -6.88
CA LEU A 177 -13.21 0.15 -8.27
C LEU A 177 -14.13 -0.94 -8.86
N ASP A 178 -14.32 -0.91 -10.16
CA ASP A 178 -14.85 -2.08 -10.85
C ASP A 178 -13.79 -3.18 -10.95
N ILE A 179 -14.23 -4.42 -11.19
CA ILE A 179 -13.37 -5.61 -11.19
C ILE A 179 -12.21 -5.49 -12.17
N ALA A 180 -12.41 -4.87 -13.34
CA ALA A 180 -11.38 -4.77 -14.36
C ALA A 180 -10.22 -3.87 -13.88
N TYR A 181 -10.55 -2.72 -13.27
CA TYR A 181 -9.55 -1.80 -12.73
C TYR A 181 -8.89 -2.35 -11.46
N GLU A 182 -9.66 -3.05 -10.62
CA GLU A 182 -9.13 -3.74 -9.45
C GLU A 182 -8.04 -4.74 -9.83
N VAL A 183 -8.34 -5.63 -10.78
CA VAL A 183 -7.37 -6.62 -11.29
C VAL A 183 -6.17 -5.93 -11.94
N ASN A 184 -6.38 -4.86 -12.73
CA ASN A 184 -5.29 -4.13 -13.36
C ASN A 184 -4.36 -3.48 -12.33
N MET A 185 -4.92 -2.83 -11.31
CA MET A 185 -4.15 -2.24 -10.20
C MET A 185 -3.27 -3.29 -9.53
N LEU A 186 -3.84 -4.45 -9.19
CA LEU A 186 -3.08 -5.52 -8.55
C LEU A 186 -1.94 -6.05 -9.44
N LYS A 187 -2.17 -6.14 -10.75
CA LYS A 187 -1.11 -6.49 -11.71
C LYS A 187 0.02 -5.46 -11.74
N ILE A 188 -0.32 -4.15 -11.68
CA ILE A 188 0.67 -3.07 -11.61
C ILE A 188 1.51 -3.21 -10.33
N LEU A 189 0.87 -3.42 -9.17
CA LEU A 189 1.57 -3.58 -7.89
C LEU A 189 2.48 -4.80 -7.90
N ARG A 190 2.00 -5.95 -8.41
CA ARG A 190 2.81 -7.17 -8.53
C ARG A 190 4.02 -6.96 -9.44
N LYS A 191 3.86 -6.21 -10.54
CA LYS A 191 4.95 -5.84 -11.43
C LYS A 191 5.98 -4.95 -10.69
N LYS A 192 5.51 -3.98 -9.89
CA LYS A 192 6.40 -3.13 -9.09
C LYS A 192 7.19 -3.91 -8.05
N ALA A 193 6.58 -4.90 -7.39
CA ALA A 193 7.30 -5.80 -6.50
C ALA A 193 8.42 -6.55 -7.26
N LYS A 194 8.14 -7.10 -8.45
CA LYS A 194 9.15 -7.75 -9.30
C LYS A 194 10.25 -6.79 -9.78
N GLU A 195 9.98 -5.49 -9.85
CA GLU A 195 10.97 -4.44 -10.13
C GLU A 195 11.81 -4.09 -8.89
N GLY A 196 11.60 -4.76 -7.74
CA GLY A 196 12.37 -4.61 -6.51
C GLY A 196 11.74 -3.69 -5.46
N PHE A 197 10.52 -3.17 -5.67
CA PHE A 197 9.83 -2.39 -4.65
C PHE A 197 9.24 -3.28 -3.55
N GLY A 198 9.35 -2.87 -2.28
CA GLY A 198 8.55 -3.45 -1.21
C GLY A 198 7.13 -2.88 -1.25
N ILE A 199 6.12 -3.73 -1.35
CA ILE A 199 4.72 -3.32 -1.41
C ILE A 199 4.02 -3.71 -0.11
N PHE A 200 3.47 -2.72 0.58
CA PHE A 200 2.58 -2.93 1.72
C PHE A 200 1.18 -2.50 1.35
N ILE A 201 0.20 -3.38 1.47
CA ILE A 201 -1.18 -3.12 1.06
C ILE A 201 -2.16 -3.60 2.12
N THR A 202 -3.15 -2.77 2.48
CA THR A 202 -4.30 -3.23 3.26
C THR A 202 -5.43 -3.64 2.33
N LEU A 203 -6.04 -4.79 2.58
CA LEU A 203 -7.12 -5.33 1.77
C LEU A 203 -8.26 -5.84 2.65
N HIS A 204 -9.50 -5.75 2.13
CA HIS A 204 -10.68 -6.38 2.72
C HIS A 204 -11.01 -7.72 2.08
N ASN A 205 -10.71 -7.86 0.79
CA ASN A 205 -11.02 -9.07 0.05
C ASN A 205 -9.94 -10.13 0.30
N LEU A 206 -10.34 -11.23 0.97
CA LEU A 206 -9.48 -12.34 1.33
C LEU A 206 -8.92 -13.05 0.08
N GLU A 207 -9.76 -13.30 -0.92
CA GLU A 207 -9.33 -13.97 -2.16
C GLU A 207 -8.26 -13.15 -2.90
N MET A 208 -8.46 -11.83 -2.95
CA MET A 208 -7.45 -10.93 -3.52
C MET A 208 -6.13 -10.98 -2.77
N ALA A 209 -6.18 -10.86 -1.44
CA ALA A 209 -4.99 -10.90 -0.61
C ALA A 209 -4.24 -12.22 -0.78
N TYR A 210 -4.97 -13.35 -0.86
CA TYR A 210 -4.38 -14.66 -1.12
C TYR A 210 -3.63 -14.69 -2.45
N ASN A 211 -4.24 -14.13 -3.51
CA ASN A 211 -3.72 -14.24 -4.87
C ASN A 211 -2.58 -13.28 -5.19
N ILE A 212 -2.55 -12.10 -4.57
CA ILE A 212 -1.52 -11.10 -4.90
C ILE A 212 -0.27 -11.19 -4.03
N SER A 213 -0.39 -11.73 -2.82
CA SER A 213 0.65 -11.55 -1.79
C SER A 213 1.70 -12.65 -1.80
N ASP A 214 2.93 -12.27 -1.49
CA ASP A 214 3.99 -13.19 -1.08
C ASP A 214 3.82 -13.54 0.40
N ARG A 215 3.37 -12.57 1.21
CA ARG A 215 3.05 -12.75 2.63
C ARG A 215 1.75 -12.02 2.98
N VAL A 216 1.02 -12.60 3.92
CA VAL A 216 -0.20 -12.02 4.47
C VAL A 216 -0.08 -11.92 5.98
N GLY A 217 -0.42 -10.74 6.51
CA GLY A 217 -0.62 -10.50 7.93
C GLY A 217 -2.11 -10.44 8.25
N ILE A 218 -2.55 -11.14 9.28
CA ILE A 218 -3.94 -11.11 9.76
C ILE A 218 -4.02 -10.30 11.04
N MET A 219 -4.79 -9.22 11.01
CA MET A 219 -5.01 -8.35 12.17
C MET A 219 -6.36 -8.56 12.82
N SER A 220 -6.35 -8.67 14.16
CA SER A 220 -7.56 -8.71 14.99
C SER A 220 -7.36 -7.87 16.24
N LYS A 221 -8.27 -6.93 16.50
CA LYS A 221 -8.30 -6.11 17.73
C LYS A 221 -6.94 -5.50 18.12
N GLY A 222 -6.21 -4.98 17.14
CA GLY A 222 -4.90 -4.34 17.36
C GLY A 222 -3.71 -5.28 17.38
N ASN A 223 -3.90 -6.58 17.29
CA ASN A 223 -2.85 -7.59 17.31
C ASN A 223 -2.63 -8.19 15.91
N LEU A 224 -1.42 -8.58 15.61
CA LEU A 224 -1.07 -9.37 14.44
C LEU A 224 -1.15 -10.86 14.83
N VAL A 225 -2.26 -11.51 14.48
CA VAL A 225 -2.57 -12.88 14.93
C VAL A 225 -2.07 -13.96 13.96
N GLY A 226 -1.64 -13.58 12.77
CA GLY A 226 -1.03 -14.47 11.79
C GLY A 226 -0.15 -13.68 10.85
N LEU A 227 1.00 -14.24 10.45
CA LEU A 227 1.91 -13.66 9.45
C LEU A 227 2.70 -14.78 8.77
N GLY A 228 2.60 -14.86 7.45
CA GLY A 228 3.32 -15.90 6.69
C GLY A 228 2.90 -15.91 5.22
N SER A 229 3.24 -16.97 4.49
CA SER A 229 2.71 -17.17 3.14
C SER A 229 1.19 -17.33 3.19
N PRO A 230 0.46 -16.97 2.12
CA PRO A 230 -0.99 -17.15 2.08
C PRO A 230 -1.40 -18.58 2.47
N GLU A 231 -0.70 -19.60 1.96
CA GLU A 231 -0.98 -21.00 2.24
C GLU A 231 -0.84 -21.35 3.73
N SER A 232 0.06 -20.67 4.44
CA SER A 232 0.34 -20.97 5.86
C SER A 232 -0.62 -20.28 6.82
N VAL A 233 -1.13 -19.07 6.46
CA VAL A 233 -1.94 -18.25 7.37
C VAL A 233 -3.44 -18.34 7.11
N TYR A 234 -3.86 -18.85 5.93
CA TYR A 234 -5.28 -19.07 5.65
C TYR A 234 -5.73 -20.40 6.28
N ASP A 235 -6.01 -20.32 7.56
CA ASP A 235 -6.58 -21.37 8.38
C ASP A 235 -8.05 -21.03 8.69
N ASP A 236 -8.95 -21.98 8.46
CA ASP A 236 -10.40 -21.77 8.57
C ASP A 236 -10.84 -21.40 9.98
N LEU A 237 -10.19 -21.98 11.01
CA LEU A 237 -10.51 -21.67 12.40
C LEU A 237 -10.05 -20.24 12.75
N LEU A 238 -8.83 -19.88 12.36
CA LEU A 238 -8.29 -18.54 12.57
C LEU A 238 -9.14 -17.49 11.85
N LEU A 239 -9.46 -17.69 10.57
CA LEU A 239 -10.29 -16.77 9.80
C LEU A 239 -11.69 -16.64 10.41
N SER A 240 -12.31 -17.75 10.80
CA SER A 240 -13.63 -17.75 11.43
C SER A 240 -13.64 -16.98 12.75
N GLU A 241 -12.61 -17.16 13.59
CA GLU A 241 -12.46 -16.42 14.84
C GLU A 241 -12.28 -14.92 14.59
N VAL A 242 -11.38 -14.55 13.66
CA VAL A 242 -11.05 -13.15 13.35
C VAL A 242 -12.25 -12.39 12.77
N TYR A 243 -13.02 -13.03 11.90
CA TYR A 243 -14.17 -12.37 11.23
C TYR A 243 -15.50 -12.59 11.97
N GLY A 244 -15.55 -13.49 12.98
CA GLY A 244 -16.71 -13.73 13.80
C GLY A 244 -17.85 -14.46 13.09
N LEU A 245 -17.53 -15.23 12.04
CA LEU A 245 -18.49 -16.05 11.29
C LEU A 245 -17.78 -17.28 10.72
N PRO A 246 -18.51 -18.42 10.53
CA PRO A 246 -17.92 -19.62 9.94
C PRO A 246 -17.41 -19.34 8.52
N LEU A 247 -16.12 -19.49 8.31
CA LEU A 247 -15.45 -19.31 7.02
C LEU A 247 -14.67 -20.59 6.69
N GLU A 248 -14.74 -20.99 5.43
CA GLU A 248 -13.88 -22.02 4.85
C GLU A 248 -13.19 -21.44 3.63
N PHE A 249 -11.86 -21.52 3.59
CA PHE A 249 -11.09 -21.07 2.43
C PHE A 249 -10.61 -22.28 1.62
N ASP A 250 -11.22 -22.51 0.48
CA ASP A 250 -10.81 -23.57 -0.43
C ASP A 250 -9.52 -23.15 -1.18
N LYS A 251 -8.38 -23.64 -0.67
CA LYS A 251 -7.06 -23.34 -1.26
C LYS A 251 -6.90 -23.86 -2.69
N SER A 252 -7.65 -24.88 -3.09
CA SER A 252 -7.57 -25.46 -4.43
C SER A 252 -8.23 -24.56 -5.48
N SER A 253 -9.39 -24.01 -5.15
CA SER A 253 -10.10 -23.04 -6.00
C SER A 253 -9.78 -21.57 -5.68
N GLN A 254 -9.03 -21.32 -4.59
CA GLN A 254 -8.69 -19.99 -4.06
C GLN A 254 -9.93 -19.13 -3.76
N ARG A 255 -11.00 -19.78 -3.25
CA ARG A 255 -12.29 -19.14 -2.98
C ARG A 255 -12.71 -19.29 -1.54
N LEU A 256 -13.37 -18.25 -1.06
CA LEU A 256 -14.02 -18.24 0.24
C LEU A 256 -15.43 -18.85 0.14
N LYS A 257 -15.72 -19.82 1.00
CA LYS A 257 -17.05 -20.41 1.13
C LYS A 257 -17.69 -19.89 2.40
N TYR A 258 -18.92 -19.43 2.26
CA TYR A 258 -19.76 -19.03 3.39
C TYR A 258 -20.75 -20.17 3.65
N HIS A 259 -20.71 -20.77 4.84
CA HIS A 259 -21.73 -21.71 5.22
C HIS A 259 -23.01 -20.94 5.53
N LYS A 260 -24.09 -21.22 4.78
CA LYS A 260 -25.43 -20.84 5.19
C LYS A 260 -25.80 -21.77 6.34
N GLU A 261 -26.19 -21.22 7.50
CA GLU A 261 -26.88 -21.96 8.56
C GLU A 261 -28.17 -22.60 8.05
#